data_75027f38719b1a5cbcda73f851cb2353
#
_entry.id   75027f38719b1a5cbcda73f851cb2353
#
_cell.length_a   1.000
_cell.length_b   1.000
_cell.length_c   1.000
_cell.angle_alpha   90.00
_cell.angle_beta   90.00
_cell.angle_gamma   90.00
#
_symmetry.space_group_name_H-M   'P 1'
#
loop_
_entity.id
_entity.type
_entity.pdbx_description
1 polymer ?
#
loop_
_entity_poly.entity_id
_entity_poly.type
_entity_poly.pdbx_seq_one_letter_code
_entity_poly.pdbx_strand_id
1 'polypeptide(L)'
;MCIRDSLDVLHDIARLDQQTPVFLYYENKLLKEATEQNNLRYQSLATYEHIIYFFNKLDLKRVTQWMNRMEVLAEKHNYYNDYFKAKKLQIEMYTINQQIELAIHEANIMYDKAKKLNDSNGMREACLCLMTSYIATLRYEDGAKALEEAFHLMSPQDRPMDKINLLSKAVLAYSFLHNNEKMYASLEQMKVAIQDLITATPALKNAYSALYMGMETQYALYYVRTGNPKKAWEHLQKADEYDTPNTFLPYRVSRLQAYAEYYRARKEYEKALESLDNAITLTLQMSFPDAILYMAMKADILVDMGHPEVAINIYRKVMRDKDSLYRGLSNAQMEQIQSLYNMDKLVLKREQQQEKIHYFVLIVIGIALLALIAFVIHMYFSRKRLQKDEKEVARLSEIAEEANEVKSRFLANMSYNIRIPLNNVVGFSQLLSTDMGLDDKEKLEYSEIIQANSTDLIQLVNDVLDLSRLEAKMMKFQIQDCEIREICNDLIYMARRDSNGHIHAELESDVEHQMLRMDANRFNQAVLSMLIYPVPNDTDRE
;
A
#
# COMPACT_ATOMS: atom_id res chain seq x y z
N MET A 1 28.52 33.55 -6.45
CA MET A 1 29.06 32.19 -6.43
C MET A 1 27.87 31.22 -6.60
N CYS A 2 27.86 30.40 -7.65
CA CYS A 2 26.74 29.54 -7.94
C CYS A 2 26.69 28.44 -6.87
N ILE A 3 25.48 28.01 -6.42
CA ILE A 3 25.28 26.99 -5.36
C ILE A 3 26.02 25.68 -5.71
N ARG A 4 26.16 25.39 -7.02
CA ARG A 4 26.88 24.23 -7.54
C ARG A 4 28.38 24.31 -7.25
N ASP A 5 28.95 25.51 -7.31
CA ASP A 5 30.37 25.74 -7.08
C ASP A 5 30.79 25.56 -5.62
N SER A 6 29.86 25.76 -4.66
CA SER A 6 30.13 25.58 -3.23
C SER A 6 30.27 24.11 -2.83
N LEU A 7 29.45 23.22 -3.41
CA LEU A 7 29.48 21.77 -3.13
C LEU A 7 30.72 21.12 -3.75
N ASP A 8 31.07 21.50 -4.99
CA ASP A 8 32.30 21.04 -5.65
C ASP A 8 33.54 21.46 -4.86
N VAL A 9 33.60 22.72 -4.42
CA VAL A 9 34.73 23.26 -3.64
C VAL A 9 34.86 22.55 -2.28
N LEU A 10 33.76 22.28 -1.59
CA LEU A 10 33.79 21.53 -0.31
C LEU A 10 34.29 20.10 -0.51
N HIS A 11 33.84 19.44 -1.57
CA HIS A 11 34.29 18.09 -1.91
C HIS A 11 35.80 18.08 -2.27
N ASP A 12 36.28 19.02 -3.07
CA ASP A 12 37.68 19.11 -3.44
C ASP A 12 38.58 19.42 -2.24
N ILE A 13 38.14 20.30 -1.33
CA ILE A 13 38.87 20.59 -0.08
C ILE A 13 38.92 19.33 0.81
N ALA A 14 37.80 18.59 0.96
CA ALA A 14 37.77 17.37 1.73
C ALA A 14 38.78 16.35 1.19
N ARG A 15 38.87 16.17 -0.13
CA ARG A 15 39.81 15.22 -0.76
C ARG A 15 41.29 15.53 -0.57
N LEU A 16 41.67 16.77 -0.27
CA LEU A 16 43.06 17.13 -0.02
C LEU A 16 43.64 16.48 1.24
N ASP A 17 42.81 16.06 2.18
CA ASP A 17 43.25 15.59 3.51
C ASP A 17 42.51 14.32 4.00
N GLN A 18 42.31 13.38 3.08
CA GLN A 18 41.47 12.15 3.28
C GLN A 18 41.83 11.27 4.50
N GLN A 19 43.00 11.44 5.12
CA GLN A 19 43.45 10.62 6.26
C GLN A 19 43.28 11.30 7.60
N THR A 20 42.94 12.58 7.65
CA THR A 20 42.87 13.38 8.87
C THR A 20 41.43 13.59 9.36
N PRO A 21 41.22 13.94 10.63
CA PRO A 21 39.92 14.35 11.14
C PRO A 21 39.33 15.59 10.42
N VAL A 22 40.16 16.40 9.78
CA VAL A 22 39.74 17.57 9.01
C VAL A 22 38.87 17.17 7.81
N PHE A 23 39.16 16.03 7.18
CA PHE A 23 38.33 15.43 6.15
C PHE A 23 36.87 15.26 6.61
N LEU A 24 36.62 14.64 7.78
CA LEU A 24 35.27 14.45 8.31
C LEU A 24 34.54 15.77 8.57
N TYR A 25 35.24 16.82 8.94
CA TYR A 25 34.61 18.13 9.15
C TYR A 25 34.03 18.67 7.83
N TYR A 26 34.81 18.64 6.74
CA TYR A 26 34.33 19.10 5.43
C TYR A 26 33.28 18.19 4.81
N GLU A 27 33.43 16.88 4.95
CA GLU A 27 32.42 15.94 4.45
C GLU A 27 31.08 16.05 5.20
N ASN A 28 31.09 16.29 6.51
CA ASN A 28 29.89 16.57 7.27
C ASN A 28 29.22 17.88 6.84
N LYS A 29 30.04 18.91 6.53
CA LYS A 29 29.52 20.19 6.01
C LYS A 29 28.92 20.02 4.62
N LEU A 30 29.60 19.29 3.73
CA LEU A 30 29.11 18.93 2.40
C LEU A 30 27.77 18.19 2.49
N LEU A 31 27.70 17.19 3.36
CA LEU A 31 26.48 16.39 3.55
C LEU A 31 25.31 17.22 4.07
N LYS A 32 25.57 18.16 4.99
CA LYS A 32 24.56 19.07 5.52
C LYS A 32 24.02 19.98 4.40
N GLU A 33 24.89 20.65 3.67
CA GLU A 33 24.51 21.55 2.58
C GLU A 33 23.79 20.79 1.44
N ALA A 34 24.28 19.60 1.09
CA ALA A 34 23.65 18.75 0.08
C ALA A 34 22.23 18.28 0.52
N THR A 35 22.03 18.10 1.82
CA THR A 35 20.73 17.73 2.38
C THR A 35 19.76 18.91 2.33
N GLU A 36 20.21 20.10 2.73
CA GLU A 36 19.42 21.34 2.68
C GLU A 36 19.00 21.71 1.24
N GLN A 37 19.90 21.46 0.27
CA GLN A 37 19.64 21.70 -1.15
C GLN A 37 18.92 20.55 -1.86
N ASN A 38 18.59 19.46 -1.15
CA ASN A 38 18.02 18.21 -1.71
C ASN A 38 18.83 17.64 -2.90
N ASN A 39 20.16 17.79 -2.86
CA ASN A 39 21.06 17.33 -3.91
C ASN A 39 21.50 15.88 -3.64
N LEU A 40 20.80 14.91 -4.26
CA LEU A 40 21.02 13.47 -4.04
C LEU A 40 22.43 13.01 -4.42
N ARG A 41 23.00 13.57 -5.48
CA ARG A 41 24.35 13.21 -5.93
C ARG A 41 25.38 13.46 -4.84
N TYR A 42 25.39 14.64 -4.23
CA TYR A 42 26.35 14.97 -3.19
C TYR A 42 26.02 14.32 -1.84
N GLN A 43 24.74 14.07 -1.55
CA GLN A 43 24.36 13.27 -0.37
C GLN A 43 24.91 11.84 -0.48
N SER A 44 24.77 11.20 -1.65
CA SER A 44 25.31 9.87 -1.92
C SER A 44 26.82 9.85 -1.84
N LEU A 45 27.48 10.81 -2.51
CA LEU A 45 28.93 10.92 -2.56
C LEU A 45 29.52 11.13 -1.16
N ALA A 46 29.03 12.11 -0.39
CA ALA A 46 29.52 12.36 0.96
C ALA A 46 29.30 11.17 1.91
N THR A 47 28.15 10.46 1.77
CA THR A 47 27.90 9.24 2.52
C THR A 47 28.90 8.14 2.15
N TYR A 48 29.21 7.98 0.87
CA TYR A 48 30.21 7.02 0.38
C TYR A 48 31.61 7.34 0.89
N GLU A 49 32.02 8.61 0.87
CA GLU A 49 33.32 9.06 1.38
C GLU A 49 33.49 8.82 2.89
N HIS A 50 32.41 8.98 3.68
CA HIS A 50 32.43 8.55 5.08
C HIS A 50 32.65 7.05 5.23
N ILE A 51 32.04 6.22 4.38
CA ILE A 51 32.23 4.77 4.39
C ILE A 51 33.69 4.44 4.07
N ILE A 52 34.30 5.06 3.05
CA ILE A 52 35.71 4.89 2.70
C ILE A 52 36.61 5.26 3.89
N TYR A 53 36.35 6.41 4.53
CA TYR A 53 37.15 6.86 5.66
C TYR A 53 37.15 5.84 6.80
N PHE A 54 35.99 5.33 7.19
CA PHE A 54 35.89 4.35 8.27
C PHE A 54 36.34 2.94 7.85
N PHE A 55 36.23 2.60 6.58
CA PHE A 55 36.82 1.40 6.00
C PHE A 55 38.36 1.42 6.15
N ASN A 56 39.00 2.52 5.80
CA ASN A 56 40.46 2.69 5.97
C ASN A 56 40.93 2.68 7.43
N LYS A 57 40.02 2.99 8.37
CA LYS A 57 40.27 2.89 9.82
C LYS A 57 39.89 1.51 10.40
N LEU A 58 39.43 0.57 9.57
CA LEU A 58 38.96 -0.76 9.96
C LEU A 58 37.83 -0.73 11.02
N ASP A 59 37.00 0.34 11.01
CA ASP A 59 35.89 0.53 11.93
C ASP A 59 34.57 -0.03 11.34
N LEU A 60 34.37 -1.34 11.45
CA LEU A 60 33.19 -2.05 10.93
C LEU A 60 31.89 -1.44 11.48
N LYS A 61 31.85 -1.04 12.75
CA LYS A 61 30.65 -0.48 13.36
C LYS A 61 30.19 0.79 12.66
N ARG A 62 31.11 1.70 12.39
CA ARG A 62 30.80 2.95 11.68
C ARG A 62 30.54 2.73 10.21
N VAL A 63 31.28 1.84 9.54
CA VAL A 63 30.97 1.43 8.14
C VAL A 63 29.51 0.95 8.06
N THR A 64 29.06 0.07 8.97
CA THR A 64 27.69 -0.43 8.97
C THR A 64 26.67 0.69 9.24
N GLN A 65 26.94 1.62 10.15
CA GLN A 65 26.05 2.75 10.42
C GLN A 65 25.87 3.65 9.19
N TRP A 66 26.95 3.96 8.49
CA TRP A 66 26.90 4.79 7.28
C TRP A 66 26.29 4.03 6.09
N MET A 67 26.50 2.71 6.01
CA MET A 67 25.88 1.88 4.99
C MET A 67 24.34 1.85 5.15
N ASN A 68 23.82 1.76 6.38
CA ASN A 68 22.38 1.85 6.64
C ASN A 68 21.80 3.20 6.16
N ARG A 69 22.57 4.29 6.35
CA ARG A 69 22.17 5.61 5.81
C ARG A 69 22.15 5.62 4.28
N MET A 70 23.17 5.03 3.65
CA MET A 70 23.25 4.90 2.19
C MET A 70 22.06 4.08 1.66
N GLU A 71 21.69 3.02 2.32
CA GLU A 71 20.56 2.17 1.93
C GLU A 71 19.23 2.91 1.98
N VAL A 72 18.97 3.63 3.07
CA VAL A 72 17.78 4.49 3.21
C VAL A 72 17.73 5.55 2.11
N LEU A 73 18.86 6.19 1.80
CA LEU A 73 18.95 7.19 0.73
C LEU A 73 18.65 6.57 -0.64
N ALA A 74 19.28 5.43 -0.93
CA ALA A 74 19.12 4.73 -2.20
C ALA A 74 17.68 4.26 -2.44
N GLU A 75 17.05 3.64 -1.44
CA GLU A 75 15.68 3.11 -1.55
C GLU A 75 14.63 4.21 -1.62
N LYS A 76 14.73 5.23 -0.76
CA LYS A 76 13.77 6.34 -0.72
C LYS A 76 13.70 7.11 -2.04
N HIS A 77 14.85 7.27 -2.71
CA HIS A 77 14.96 8.10 -3.90
C HIS A 77 15.21 7.30 -5.19
N ASN A 78 15.26 5.96 -5.11
CA ASN A 78 15.64 5.07 -6.21
C ASN A 78 16.97 5.49 -6.86
N TYR A 79 17.97 5.86 -6.02
CA TYR A 79 19.27 6.38 -6.45
C TYR A 79 20.40 5.49 -5.95
N TYR A 80 20.92 4.61 -6.80
CA TYR A 80 21.89 3.56 -6.45
C TYR A 80 23.32 3.82 -6.94
N ASN A 81 23.64 5.05 -7.38
CA ASN A 81 24.91 5.36 -8.05
C ASN A 81 26.16 4.91 -7.27
N ASP A 82 26.22 5.15 -5.96
CA ASP A 82 27.34 4.78 -5.10
C ASP A 82 27.00 3.63 -4.12
N TYR A 83 25.74 3.18 -4.12
CA TYR A 83 25.26 2.14 -3.20
C TYR A 83 26.07 0.84 -3.32
N PHE A 84 26.24 0.30 -4.52
CA PHE A 84 26.93 -0.97 -4.73
C PHE A 84 28.43 -0.89 -4.42
N LYS A 85 29.07 0.28 -4.68
CA LYS A 85 30.45 0.52 -4.26
C LYS A 85 30.60 0.56 -2.74
N ALA A 86 29.66 1.21 -2.05
CA ALA A 86 29.62 1.28 -0.59
C ALA A 86 29.36 -0.11 0.02
N LYS A 87 28.40 -0.86 -0.53
CA LYS A 87 28.06 -2.22 -0.07
C LYS A 87 29.22 -3.18 -0.23
N LYS A 88 29.98 -3.08 -1.32
CA LYS A 88 31.22 -3.82 -1.50
C LYS A 88 32.20 -3.60 -0.33
N LEU A 89 32.45 -2.35 0.05
CA LEU A 89 33.35 -2.04 1.15
C LEU A 89 32.88 -2.66 2.47
N GLN A 90 31.58 -2.64 2.72
CA GLN A 90 31.01 -3.32 3.90
C GLN A 90 31.25 -4.83 3.87
N ILE A 91 31.06 -5.47 2.70
CA ILE A 91 31.28 -6.91 2.54
C ILE A 91 32.77 -7.26 2.67
N GLU A 92 33.66 -6.44 2.11
CA GLU A 92 35.11 -6.60 2.29
C GLU A 92 35.51 -6.47 3.77
N MET A 93 34.88 -5.55 4.53
CA MET A 93 35.08 -5.45 5.99
C MET A 93 34.64 -6.72 6.72
N TYR A 94 33.54 -7.37 6.33
CA TYR A 94 33.15 -8.66 6.89
C TYR A 94 34.22 -9.71 6.63
N THR A 95 34.77 -9.76 5.42
CA THR A 95 35.86 -10.69 5.06
C THR A 95 37.13 -10.41 5.90
N ILE A 96 37.55 -9.15 6.04
CA ILE A 96 38.71 -8.75 6.86
C ILE A 96 38.51 -9.14 8.34
N ASN A 97 37.29 -8.98 8.85
CA ASN A 97 36.94 -9.37 10.23
C ASN A 97 36.63 -10.87 10.39
N GLN A 98 37.00 -11.69 9.42
CA GLN A 98 36.80 -13.16 9.44
C GLN A 98 35.32 -13.60 9.46
N GLN A 99 34.40 -12.70 9.12
CA GLN A 99 32.96 -12.96 9.04
C GLN A 99 32.58 -13.44 7.62
N ILE A 100 33.21 -14.53 7.18
CA ILE A 100 33.20 -14.94 5.76
C ILE A 100 31.81 -15.37 5.30
N GLU A 101 31.09 -16.16 6.10
CA GLU A 101 29.74 -16.61 5.70
C GLU A 101 28.76 -15.44 5.61
N LEU A 102 28.90 -14.43 6.50
CA LEU A 102 28.13 -13.20 6.39
C LEU A 102 28.50 -12.42 5.11
N ALA A 103 29.80 -12.35 4.79
CA ALA A 103 30.25 -11.71 3.55
C ALA A 103 29.66 -12.40 2.29
N ILE A 104 29.65 -13.73 2.25
CA ILE A 104 29.06 -14.51 1.16
C ILE A 104 27.54 -14.25 1.08
N HIS A 105 26.84 -14.28 2.21
CA HIS A 105 25.41 -14.02 2.28
C HIS A 105 25.06 -12.60 1.75
N GLU A 106 25.73 -11.59 2.26
CA GLU A 106 25.52 -10.19 1.86
C GLU A 106 25.90 -9.92 0.39
N ALA A 107 26.92 -10.63 -0.12
CA ALA A 107 27.30 -10.53 -1.53
C ALA A 107 26.23 -11.14 -2.45
N ASN A 108 25.61 -12.25 -2.05
CA ASN A 108 24.48 -12.82 -2.79
C ASN A 108 23.27 -11.89 -2.79
N ILE A 109 22.91 -11.29 -1.63
CA ILE A 109 21.84 -10.27 -1.55
C ILE A 109 22.15 -9.08 -2.46
N MET A 110 23.40 -8.61 -2.45
CA MET A 110 23.86 -7.53 -3.33
C MET A 110 23.71 -7.88 -4.81
N TYR A 111 24.08 -9.11 -5.19
CA TYR A 111 23.93 -9.61 -6.57
C TYR A 111 22.47 -9.62 -7.01
N ASP A 112 21.58 -10.19 -6.19
CA ASP A 112 20.15 -10.28 -6.49
C ASP A 112 19.49 -8.89 -6.58
N LYS A 113 19.88 -7.96 -5.70
CA LYS A 113 19.42 -6.57 -5.75
C LYS A 113 19.88 -5.87 -7.03
N ALA A 114 21.17 -6.02 -7.40
CA ALA A 114 21.73 -5.47 -8.63
C ALA A 114 21.05 -6.04 -9.87
N LYS A 115 20.78 -7.36 -9.88
CA LYS A 115 20.07 -8.04 -10.96
C LYS A 115 18.64 -7.51 -11.14
N LYS A 116 17.90 -7.29 -10.05
CA LYS A 116 16.56 -6.68 -10.10
C LYS A 116 16.57 -5.27 -10.67
N LEU A 117 17.65 -4.51 -10.44
CA LEU A 117 17.85 -3.15 -10.92
C LEU A 117 18.52 -3.09 -12.30
N ASN A 118 18.88 -4.24 -12.91
CA ASN A 118 19.66 -4.33 -14.14
C ASN A 118 21.00 -3.57 -14.08
N ASP A 119 21.65 -3.55 -12.91
CA ASP A 119 22.95 -2.88 -12.69
C ASP A 119 24.08 -3.89 -12.83
N SER A 120 24.71 -3.93 -14.04
CA SER A 120 25.84 -4.82 -14.34
C SER A 120 27.05 -4.55 -13.45
N ASN A 121 27.30 -3.29 -13.06
CA ASN A 121 28.40 -2.93 -12.16
C ASN A 121 28.15 -3.51 -10.76
N GLY A 122 26.94 -3.36 -10.23
CA GLY A 122 26.55 -3.93 -8.94
C GLY A 122 26.69 -5.45 -8.93
N MET A 123 26.24 -6.15 -9.98
CA MET A 123 26.40 -7.60 -10.10
C MET A 123 27.88 -7.99 -10.14
N ARG A 124 28.71 -7.29 -10.91
CA ARG A 124 30.16 -7.54 -11.00
C ARG A 124 30.87 -7.34 -9.67
N GLU A 125 30.59 -6.25 -8.95
CA GLU A 125 31.19 -6.01 -7.63
C GLU A 125 30.78 -7.09 -6.61
N ALA A 126 29.55 -7.58 -6.66
CA ALA A 126 29.09 -8.69 -5.85
C ALA A 126 29.85 -9.98 -6.16
N CYS A 127 30.06 -10.31 -7.45
CA CYS A 127 30.87 -11.46 -7.86
C CYS A 127 32.31 -11.37 -7.35
N LEU A 128 32.91 -10.18 -7.37
CA LEU A 128 34.26 -9.95 -6.84
C LEU A 128 34.33 -10.14 -5.33
N CYS A 129 33.30 -9.74 -4.57
CA CYS A 129 33.17 -10.02 -3.15
C CYS A 129 33.07 -11.53 -2.89
N LEU A 130 32.20 -12.23 -3.64
CA LEU A 130 32.06 -13.69 -3.55
C LEU A 130 33.39 -14.41 -3.84
N MET A 131 34.08 -14.03 -4.92
CA MET A 131 35.38 -14.58 -5.27
C MET A 131 36.38 -14.41 -4.11
N THR A 132 36.49 -13.22 -3.55
CA THR A 132 37.43 -12.94 -2.45
C THR A 132 37.09 -13.78 -1.21
N SER A 133 35.81 -13.88 -0.86
CA SER A 133 35.33 -14.65 0.28
C SER A 133 35.52 -16.15 0.08
N TYR A 134 35.30 -16.68 -1.11
CA TYR A 134 35.55 -18.09 -1.43
C TYR A 134 37.04 -18.45 -1.39
N ILE A 135 37.92 -17.58 -1.89
CA ILE A 135 39.38 -17.79 -1.79
C ILE A 135 39.81 -17.79 -0.31
N ALA A 136 39.28 -16.90 0.52
CA ALA A 136 39.58 -16.86 1.94
C ALA A 136 39.18 -18.14 2.70
N THR A 137 38.21 -18.90 2.18
CA THR A 137 37.77 -20.21 2.72
C THR A 137 38.35 -21.40 1.94
N LEU A 138 39.35 -21.19 1.12
CA LEU A 138 39.99 -22.21 0.25
C LEU A 138 39.03 -22.87 -0.76
N ARG A 139 37.89 -22.24 -1.04
CA ARG A 139 36.90 -22.68 -2.05
C ARG A 139 37.27 -22.13 -3.43
N TYR A 140 38.42 -22.50 -3.92
CA TYR A 140 39.01 -21.93 -5.14
C TYR A 140 38.16 -22.10 -6.39
N GLU A 141 37.47 -23.24 -6.54
CA GLU A 141 36.60 -23.51 -7.70
C GLU A 141 35.37 -22.58 -7.69
N ASP A 142 34.75 -22.37 -6.54
CA ASP A 142 33.63 -21.45 -6.42
C ASP A 142 34.07 -20.00 -6.65
N GLY A 143 35.27 -19.66 -6.16
CA GLY A 143 35.89 -18.36 -6.43
C GLY A 143 36.16 -18.15 -7.93
N ALA A 144 36.62 -19.18 -8.64
CA ALA A 144 36.83 -19.11 -10.10
C ALA A 144 35.51 -18.92 -10.87
N LYS A 145 34.44 -19.63 -10.49
CA LYS A 145 33.11 -19.44 -11.11
C LYS A 145 32.59 -18.01 -10.91
N ALA A 146 32.69 -17.46 -9.68
CA ALA A 146 32.31 -16.09 -9.40
C ALA A 146 33.13 -15.08 -10.24
N LEU A 147 34.43 -15.36 -10.42
CA LEU A 147 35.29 -14.56 -11.27
C LEU A 147 34.89 -14.62 -12.75
N GLU A 148 34.57 -15.80 -13.27
CA GLU A 148 34.10 -15.97 -14.65
C GLU A 148 32.80 -15.22 -14.92
N GLU A 149 31.87 -15.24 -13.95
CA GLU A 149 30.63 -14.44 -14.02
C GLU A 149 30.94 -12.94 -14.03
N ALA A 150 31.90 -12.49 -13.21
CA ALA A 150 32.34 -11.07 -13.20
C ALA A 150 32.91 -10.67 -14.57
N PHE A 151 33.63 -11.55 -15.27
CA PHE A 151 34.12 -11.31 -16.63
C PHE A 151 33.00 -11.19 -17.65
N HIS A 152 31.98 -12.07 -17.58
CA HIS A 152 30.81 -11.98 -18.46
C HIS A 152 30.03 -10.67 -18.30
N LEU A 153 30.06 -10.07 -17.12
CA LEU A 153 29.42 -8.80 -16.80
C LEU A 153 30.26 -7.57 -17.20
N MET A 154 31.48 -7.77 -17.68
CA MET A 154 32.37 -6.68 -18.08
C MET A 154 32.01 -6.12 -19.46
N SER A 155 31.93 -4.80 -19.55
CA SER A 155 31.69 -4.08 -20.81
C SER A 155 32.99 -3.51 -21.39
N PRO A 156 33.12 -3.41 -22.74
CA PRO A 156 34.20 -2.65 -23.36
C PRO A 156 34.28 -1.20 -22.91
N GLN A 157 33.15 -0.63 -22.48
CA GLN A 157 33.04 0.77 -22.04
C GLN A 157 33.41 0.97 -20.56
N ASP A 158 33.70 -0.11 -19.81
CA ASP A 158 34.11 -0.01 -18.41
C ASP A 158 35.40 0.77 -18.28
N ARG A 159 35.52 1.52 -17.17
CA ARG A 159 36.71 2.34 -16.90
C ARG A 159 37.95 1.45 -16.80
N PRO A 160 39.12 1.91 -17.29
CA PRO A 160 40.35 1.12 -17.21
C PRO A 160 40.68 0.61 -15.81
N MET A 161 40.42 1.42 -14.77
CA MET A 161 40.65 1.03 -13.38
C MET A 161 39.77 -0.16 -12.93
N ASP A 162 38.50 -0.23 -13.36
CA ASP A 162 37.62 -1.34 -13.04
C ASP A 162 38.09 -2.65 -13.71
N LYS A 163 38.62 -2.54 -14.94
CA LYS A 163 39.27 -3.66 -15.64
C LYS A 163 40.53 -4.14 -14.93
N ILE A 164 41.39 -3.20 -14.50
CA ILE A 164 42.61 -3.52 -13.76
C ILE A 164 42.28 -4.23 -12.45
N ASN A 165 41.30 -3.76 -11.71
CA ASN A 165 40.87 -4.37 -10.46
C ASN A 165 40.36 -5.81 -10.66
N LEU A 166 39.56 -6.05 -11.70
CA LEU A 166 39.07 -7.40 -12.03
C LEU A 166 40.24 -8.31 -12.43
N LEU A 167 41.13 -7.84 -13.31
CA LEU A 167 42.26 -8.62 -13.83
C LEU A 167 43.30 -8.93 -12.73
N SER A 168 43.53 -8.00 -11.80
CA SER A 168 44.43 -8.25 -10.67
C SER A 168 43.90 -9.38 -9.75
N LYS A 169 42.60 -9.39 -9.52
CA LYS A 169 41.94 -10.47 -8.77
C LYS A 169 41.96 -11.80 -9.56
N ALA A 170 41.84 -11.76 -10.89
CA ALA A 170 41.97 -12.91 -11.75
C ALA A 170 43.37 -13.53 -11.70
N VAL A 171 44.42 -12.71 -11.79
CA VAL A 171 45.82 -13.15 -11.64
C VAL A 171 46.01 -13.88 -10.33
N LEU A 172 45.50 -13.33 -9.23
CA LEU A 172 45.57 -13.95 -7.90
C LEU A 172 44.82 -15.30 -7.85
N ALA A 173 43.59 -15.35 -8.31
CA ALA A 173 42.77 -16.56 -8.33
C ALA A 173 43.42 -17.68 -9.16
N TYR A 174 43.85 -17.38 -10.37
CA TYR A 174 44.50 -18.35 -11.24
C TYR A 174 45.88 -18.77 -10.73
N SER A 175 46.56 -17.91 -9.98
CA SER A 175 47.78 -18.26 -9.26
C SER A 175 47.54 -19.37 -8.21
N PHE A 176 46.45 -19.24 -7.41
CA PHE A 176 46.08 -20.27 -6.42
C PHE A 176 45.59 -21.57 -7.08
N LEU A 177 44.92 -21.47 -8.22
CA LEU A 177 44.48 -22.64 -9.02
C LEU A 177 45.60 -23.28 -9.82
N HIS A 178 46.83 -22.81 -9.77
CA HIS A 178 47.97 -23.22 -10.57
C HIS A 178 47.70 -23.21 -12.09
N ASN A 179 46.76 -22.37 -12.55
CA ASN A 179 46.42 -22.18 -13.95
C ASN A 179 47.30 -21.10 -14.59
N ASN A 180 48.52 -21.49 -14.98
CA ASN A 180 49.49 -20.56 -15.51
C ASN A 180 49.08 -19.91 -16.85
N GLU A 181 48.28 -20.59 -17.68
CA GLU A 181 47.80 -20.07 -18.95
C GLU A 181 46.84 -18.91 -18.75
N LYS A 182 45.77 -19.12 -17.94
CA LYS A 182 44.80 -18.04 -17.60
C LYS A 182 45.45 -16.92 -16.80
N MET A 183 46.40 -17.23 -15.91
CA MET A 183 47.17 -16.23 -15.17
C MET A 183 47.94 -15.31 -16.13
N TYR A 184 48.68 -15.88 -17.12
CA TYR A 184 49.44 -15.09 -18.08
C TYR A 184 48.53 -14.26 -19.01
N ALA A 185 47.43 -14.85 -19.50
CA ALA A 185 46.46 -14.12 -20.30
C ALA A 185 45.87 -12.94 -19.55
N SER A 186 45.58 -13.08 -18.24
CA SER A 186 45.09 -11.99 -17.38
C SER A 186 46.14 -10.88 -17.17
N LEU A 187 47.43 -11.28 -17.03
CA LEU A 187 48.55 -10.32 -16.93
C LEU A 187 48.72 -9.49 -18.20
N GLU A 188 48.65 -10.09 -19.40
CA GLU A 188 48.74 -9.38 -20.69
C GLU A 188 47.56 -8.40 -20.84
N GLN A 189 46.36 -8.79 -20.49
CA GLN A 189 45.19 -7.89 -20.51
C GLN A 189 45.34 -6.75 -19.50
N MET A 190 45.85 -7.07 -18.27
CA MET A 190 46.11 -6.03 -17.25
C MET A 190 47.14 -5.00 -17.70
N LYS A 191 48.21 -5.45 -18.41
CA LYS A 191 49.18 -4.58 -19.00
C LYS A 191 48.58 -3.57 -20.00
N VAL A 192 47.67 -4.05 -20.86
CA VAL A 192 46.96 -3.19 -21.81
C VAL A 192 46.06 -2.20 -21.04
N ALA A 193 45.27 -2.69 -20.05
CA ALA A 193 44.39 -1.82 -19.29
C ALA A 193 45.15 -0.74 -18.48
N ILE A 194 46.36 -1.04 -17.95
CA ILE A 194 47.22 -0.05 -17.29
C ILE A 194 47.72 0.99 -18.32
N GLN A 195 48.09 0.56 -19.51
CA GLN A 195 48.52 1.47 -20.60
C GLN A 195 47.38 2.42 -21.01
N ASP A 196 46.15 1.89 -21.15
CA ASP A 196 44.95 2.67 -21.45
C ASP A 196 44.68 3.72 -20.35
N LEU A 197 44.80 3.30 -19.07
CA LEU A 197 44.64 4.21 -17.93
C LEU A 197 45.61 5.39 -17.97
N ILE A 198 46.89 5.11 -18.26
CA ILE A 198 47.93 6.15 -18.32
C ILE A 198 47.74 7.06 -19.52
N THR A 199 47.34 6.50 -20.66
CA THR A 199 47.03 7.29 -21.86
C THR A 199 45.86 8.24 -21.59
N ALA A 200 44.86 7.80 -20.85
CA ALA A 200 43.70 8.62 -20.44
C ALA A 200 44.06 9.66 -19.37
N THR A 201 45.06 9.38 -18.49
CA THR A 201 45.44 10.24 -17.36
C THR A 201 46.96 10.38 -17.22
N PRO A 202 47.69 11.00 -18.17
CA PRO A 202 49.15 11.06 -18.19
C PRO A 202 49.76 11.74 -16.96
N ALA A 203 49.07 12.74 -16.40
CA ALA A 203 49.52 13.48 -15.22
C ALA A 203 49.61 12.61 -13.95
N LEU A 204 48.88 11.47 -13.91
CA LEU A 204 48.82 10.57 -12.76
C LEU A 204 49.73 9.36 -12.90
N LYS A 205 50.59 9.29 -13.93
CA LYS A 205 51.48 8.14 -14.18
C LYS A 205 52.28 7.74 -12.94
N ASN A 206 52.85 8.67 -12.21
CA ASN A 206 53.64 8.40 -11.01
C ASN A 206 52.77 7.89 -9.82
N ALA A 207 51.49 8.28 -9.79
CA ALA A 207 50.56 7.75 -8.76
C ALA A 207 50.21 6.30 -8.97
N TYR A 208 50.39 5.77 -10.18
CA TYR A 208 50.11 4.36 -10.53
C TYR A 208 51.35 3.45 -10.47
N SER A 209 52.50 3.93 -9.93
CA SER A 209 53.72 3.13 -9.79
C SER A 209 53.48 1.79 -9.09
N ALA A 210 52.64 1.77 -8.04
CA ALA A 210 52.29 0.56 -7.30
C ALA A 210 51.59 -0.50 -8.17
N LEU A 211 50.78 -0.09 -9.16
CA LEU A 211 50.14 -1.03 -10.11
C LEU A 211 51.17 -1.71 -11.02
N TYR A 212 52.14 -0.94 -11.51
CA TYR A 212 53.25 -1.50 -12.30
C TYR A 212 54.11 -2.46 -11.46
N MET A 213 54.48 -2.07 -10.23
CA MET A 213 55.22 -2.91 -9.33
C MET A 213 54.50 -4.24 -9.07
N GLY A 214 53.15 -4.19 -8.79
CA GLY A 214 52.35 -5.41 -8.59
C GLY A 214 52.34 -6.28 -9.84
N MET A 215 52.11 -5.71 -11.02
CA MET A 215 52.08 -6.43 -12.29
C MET A 215 53.43 -7.08 -12.59
N GLU A 216 54.52 -6.37 -12.50
CA GLU A 216 55.86 -6.88 -12.75
C GLU A 216 56.24 -8.00 -11.75
N THR A 217 55.86 -7.85 -10.50
CA THR A 217 56.01 -8.90 -9.46
C THR A 217 55.28 -10.20 -9.86
N GLN A 218 54.03 -10.09 -10.35
CA GLN A 218 53.27 -11.24 -10.79
C GLN A 218 53.83 -11.92 -12.06
N TYR A 219 54.41 -11.14 -13.01
CA TYR A 219 55.17 -11.69 -14.10
C TYR A 219 56.41 -12.46 -13.61
N ALA A 220 57.13 -11.93 -12.63
CA ALA A 220 58.27 -12.60 -12.04
C ALA A 220 57.86 -13.96 -11.44
N LEU A 221 56.82 -14.00 -10.64
CA LEU A 221 56.28 -15.26 -10.07
C LEU A 221 55.85 -16.26 -11.17
N TYR A 222 55.18 -15.79 -12.23
CA TYR A 222 54.83 -16.62 -13.37
C TYR A 222 56.08 -17.25 -14.04
N TYR A 223 57.13 -16.45 -14.28
CA TYR A 223 58.34 -16.93 -14.92
C TYR A 223 59.20 -17.81 -14.01
N VAL A 224 59.15 -17.66 -12.71
CA VAL A 224 59.73 -18.60 -11.73
C VAL A 224 59.06 -19.96 -11.86
N ARG A 225 57.73 -19.98 -11.82
CA ARG A 225 56.92 -21.21 -11.90
C ARG A 225 57.05 -21.96 -13.23
N THR A 226 57.23 -21.22 -14.30
CA THR A 226 57.39 -21.77 -15.67
C THR A 226 58.85 -22.08 -16.02
N GLY A 227 59.78 -21.96 -15.07
CA GLY A 227 61.19 -22.34 -15.24
C GLY A 227 62.01 -21.39 -16.09
N ASN A 228 61.67 -20.11 -16.12
CA ASN A 228 62.44 -19.09 -16.86
C ASN A 228 63.04 -18.03 -15.93
N PRO A 229 64.11 -18.37 -15.20
CA PRO A 229 64.69 -17.47 -14.18
C PRO A 229 65.27 -16.19 -14.75
N LYS A 230 65.69 -16.17 -16.01
CA LYS A 230 66.23 -14.95 -16.64
C LYS A 230 65.12 -13.90 -16.79
N LYS A 231 63.97 -14.29 -17.32
CA LYS A 231 62.83 -13.37 -17.44
C LYS A 231 62.28 -12.98 -16.06
N ALA A 232 62.24 -13.93 -15.13
CA ALA A 232 61.83 -13.66 -13.74
C ALA A 232 62.70 -12.51 -13.13
N TRP A 233 64.01 -12.56 -13.32
CA TRP A 233 64.91 -11.54 -12.85
C TRP A 233 64.67 -10.20 -13.50
N GLU A 234 64.51 -10.16 -14.83
CA GLU A 234 64.19 -8.91 -15.54
C GLU A 234 62.95 -8.22 -14.99
N HIS A 235 61.91 -8.99 -14.68
CA HIS A 235 60.67 -8.46 -14.10
C HIS A 235 60.84 -8.02 -12.64
N LEU A 236 61.63 -8.73 -11.81
CA LEU A 236 61.94 -8.30 -10.45
C LEU A 236 62.69 -6.95 -10.41
N GLN A 237 63.68 -6.78 -11.33
CA GLN A 237 64.39 -5.52 -11.43
C GLN A 237 63.48 -4.35 -11.84
N LYS A 238 62.54 -4.58 -12.76
CA LYS A 238 61.52 -3.58 -13.10
C LYS A 238 60.60 -3.28 -11.95
N ALA A 239 60.18 -4.30 -11.16
CA ALA A 239 59.40 -4.06 -9.97
C ALA A 239 60.09 -3.18 -8.94
N ASP A 240 61.42 -3.29 -8.81
CA ASP A 240 62.22 -2.45 -7.91
C ASP A 240 62.23 -0.98 -8.34
N GLU A 241 62.25 -0.70 -9.69
CA GLU A 241 62.21 0.65 -10.21
C GLU A 241 60.92 1.41 -9.80
N TYR A 242 59.84 0.67 -9.52
CA TYR A 242 58.55 1.24 -9.14
C TYR A 242 58.35 1.37 -7.63
N ASP A 243 59.29 0.89 -6.79
CA ASP A 243 59.17 1.01 -5.34
C ASP A 243 59.48 2.45 -4.88
N THR A 244 58.55 3.02 -4.14
CA THR A 244 58.65 4.39 -3.60
C THR A 244 58.44 4.36 -2.08
N PRO A 245 58.86 5.40 -1.33
CA PRO A 245 58.61 5.44 0.14
C PRO A 245 57.14 5.26 0.49
N ASN A 246 56.22 5.66 -0.39
CA ASN A 246 54.77 5.60 -0.22
C ASN A 246 54.14 4.30 -0.77
N THR A 247 54.95 3.35 -1.26
CA THR A 247 54.43 2.09 -1.79
C THR A 247 53.73 1.30 -0.67
N PHE A 248 52.52 0.88 -0.93
CA PHE A 248 51.68 0.13 -0.02
C PHE A 248 52.32 -1.24 0.37
N LEU A 249 52.38 -1.52 1.69
CA LEU A 249 53.12 -2.67 2.23
C LEU A 249 52.84 -4.01 1.56
N PRO A 250 51.58 -4.39 1.23
CA PRO A 250 51.30 -5.65 0.55
C PRO A 250 52.03 -5.82 -0.79
N TYR A 251 52.29 -4.78 -1.55
CA TYR A 251 53.05 -4.87 -2.79
C TYR A 251 54.54 -5.19 -2.50
N ARG A 252 55.12 -4.57 -1.43
CA ARG A 252 56.47 -4.87 -1.00
C ARG A 252 56.62 -6.30 -0.52
N VAL A 253 55.65 -6.79 0.27
CA VAL A 253 55.62 -8.19 0.75
C VAL A 253 55.54 -9.17 -0.40
N SER A 254 54.63 -8.92 -1.39
CA SER A 254 54.51 -9.76 -2.57
C SER A 254 55.79 -9.80 -3.41
N ARG A 255 56.49 -8.68 -3.52
CA ARG A 255 57.80 -8.60 -4.19
C ARG A 255 58.88 -9.43 -3.45
N LEU A 256 58.97 -9.31 -2.13
CA LEU A 256 59.88 -10.11 -1.32
C LEU A 256 59.60 -11.59 -1.45
N GLN A 257 58.36 -12.01 -1.50
CA GLN A 257 57.96 -13.39 -1.80
C GLN A 257 58.48 -13.81 -3.19
N ALA A 258 58.29 -12.97 -4.23
CA ALA A 258 58.76 -13.30 -5.56
C ALA A 258 60.31 -13.44 -5.61
N TYR A 259 61.04 -12.62 -4.88
CA TYR A 259 62.49 -12.77 -4.69
C TYR A 259 62.84 -14.10 -4.01
N ALA A 260 62.12 -14.45 -2.96
CA ALA A 260 62.34 -15.73 -2.26
C ALA A 260 62.13 -16.94 -3.17
N GLU A 261 61.01 -16.96 -3.94
CA GLU A 261 60.74 -18.01 -4.89
C GLU A 261 61.81 -18.05 -6.03
N TYR A 262 62.25 -16.89 -6.50
CA TYR A 262 63.33 -16.79 -7.49
C TYR A 262 64.66 -17.38 -6.99
N TYR A 263 65.10 -16.96 -5.80
CA TYR A 263 66.33 -17.44 -5.21
C TYR A 263 66.24 -18.93 -4.84
N ARG A 264 65.11 -19.41 -4.35
CA ARG A 264 64.86 -20.84 -4.13
C ARG A 264 65.02 -21.67 -5.40
N ALA A 265 64.42 -21.21 -6.52
CA ALA A 265 64.54 -21.87 -7.82
C ALA A 265 65.98 -21.95 -8.32
N ARG A 266 66.82 -20.98 -7.94
CA ARG A 266 68.24 -20.93 -8.24
C ARG A 266 69.13 -21.64 -7.22
N LYS A 267 68.52 -22.23 -6.14
CA LYS A 267 69.21 -22.84 -5.04
C LYS A 267 70.13 -21.87 -4.22
N GLU A 268 69.86 -20.54 -4.32
CA GLU A 268 70.49 -19.51 -3.53
C GLU A 268 69.73 -19.31 -2.20
N TYR A 269 69.71 -20.40 -1.40
CA TYR A 269 68.76 -20.51 -0.28
C TYR A 269 68.93 -19.46 0.82
N GLU A 270 70.16 -19.04 1.12
CA GLU A 270 70.42 -17.97 2.10
C GLU A 270 69.70 -16.63 1.71
N LYS A 271 69.80 -16.24 0.44
CA LYS A 271 69.07 -15.05 -0.05
C LYS A 271 67.56 -15.21 -0.05
N ALA A 272 67.11 -16.46 -0.32
CA ALA A 272 65.69 -16.78 -0.25
C ALA A 272 65.17 -16.64 1.18
N LEU A 273 65.92 -17.13 2.19
CA LEU A 273 65.57 -16.99 3.60
C LEU A 273 65.57 -15.52 4.05
N GLU A 274 66.58 -14.73 3.68
CA GLU A 274 66.65 -13.29 3.96
C GLU A 274 65.40 -12.54 3.40
N SER A 275 65.02 -12.85 2.16
CA SER A 275 63.82 -12.26 1.54
C SER A 275 62.54 -12.65 2.31
N LEU A 276 62.42 -13.91 2.76
CA LEU A 276 61.26 -14.35 3.57
C LEU A 276 61.25 -13.73 4.96
N ASP A 277 62.39 -13.61 5.62
CA ASP A 277 62.49 -12.98 6.96
C ASP A 277 62.05 -11.52 6.91
N ASN A 278 62.43 -10.79 5.84
CA ASN A 278 61.95 -9.44 5.59
C ASN A 278 60.45 -9.42 5.32
N ALA A 279 59.93 -10.36 4.50
CA ALA A 279 58.50 -10.49 4.22
C ALA A 279 57.69 -10.80 5.50
N ILE A 280 58.16 -11.75 6.34
CA ILE A 280 57.55 -12.10 7.64
C ILE A 280 57.49 -10.86 8.53
N THR A 281 58.62 -10.14 8.66
CA THR A 281 58.71 -8.93 9.50
C THR A 281 57.70 -7.85 9.09
N LEU A 282 57.56 -7.58 7.79
CA LEU A 282 56.60 -6.61 7.30
C LEU A 282 55.15 -7.11 7.46
N THR A 283 54.91 -8.40 7.22
CA THR A 283 53.56 -8.97 7.33
C THR A 283 53.05 -9.00 8.77
N LEU A 284 53.94 -9.28 9.75
CA LEU A 284 53.57 -9.23 11.18
C LEU A 284 53.11 -7.82 11.65
N GLN A 285 53.54 -6.76 10.96
CA GLN A 285 53.03 -5.40 11.20
C GLN A 285 51.60 -5.18 10.67
N MET A 286 51.14 -5.99 9.73
CA MET A 286 49.83 -5.87 9.08
C MET A 286 48.85 -6.94 9.57
N SER A 287 49.22 -8.21 9.49
CA SER A 287 48.33 -9.34 9.73
C SER A 287 49.10 -10.59 10.09
N PHE A 288 48.89 -11.13 11.29
CA PHE A 288 49.51 -12.38 11.75
C PHE A 288 49.11 -13.60 10.88
N PRO A 289 47.85 -13.78 10.46
CA PRO A 289 47.47 -14.89 9.58
C PRO A 289 48.28 -14.99 8.30
N ASP A 290 48.57 -13.87 7.66
CA ASP A 290 49.34 -13.85 6.40
C ASP A 290 50.82 -14.22 6.63
N ALA A 291 51.36 -13.92 7.79
CA ALA A 291 52.74 -14.30 8.16
C ALA A 291 52.92 -15.83 8.24
N ILE A 292 51.87 -16.59 8.58
CA ILE A 292 51.89 -18.06 8.65
C ILE A 292 52.28 -18.67 7.31
N LEU A 293 51.81 -18.10 6.19
CA LEU A 293 52.17 -18.57 4.86
C LEU A 293 53.69 -18.46 4.60
N TYR A 294 54.25 -17.31 4.90
CA TYR A 294 55.70 -17.06 4.69
C TYR A 294 56.58 -17.87 5.66
N MET A 295 56.13 -18.14 6.88
CA MET A 295 56.76 -19.06 7.81
C MET A 295 56.79 -20.49 7.25
N ALA A 296 55.70 -20.97 6.67
CA ALA A 296 55.66 -22.27 6.00
C ALA A 296 56.64 -22.35 4.81
N MET A 297 56.67 -21.31 3.97
CA MET A 297 57.64 -21.23 2.85
C MET A 297 59.09 -21.22 3.35
N LYS A 298 59.37 -20.54 4.49
CA LYS A 298 60.70 -20.60 5.14
C LYS A 298 61.07 -22.02 5.55
N ALA A 299 60.14 -22.76 6.14
CA ALA A 299 60.37 -24.18 6.49
C ALA A 299 60.65 -25.04 5.28
N ASP A 300 59.89 -24.84 4.13
CA ASP A 300 60.15 -25.54 2.88
C ASP A 300 61.57 -25.30 2.36
N ILE A 301 62.06 -24.08 2.39
CA ILE A 301 63.42 -23.74 1.98
C ILE A 301 64.46 -24.42 2.91
N LEU A 302 64.24 -24.48 4.20
CA LEU A 302 65.14 -25.16 5.16
C LEU A 302 65.20 -26.67 4.90
N VAL A 303 64.08 -27.30 4.46
CA VAL A 303 64.07 -28.70 3.99
C VAL A 303 64.95 -28.86 2.75
N ASP A 304 64.80 -27.94 1.78
CA ASP A 304 65.57 -27.97 0.52
C ASP A 304 67.07 -27.74 0.78
N MET A 305 67.45 -27.07 1.87
CA MET A 305 68.82 -26.87 2.34
C MET A 305 69.40 -28.11 3.08
N GLY A 306 68.58 -29.10 3.41
CA GLY A 306 69.01 -30.27 4.19
C GLY A 306 68.95 -30.04 5.72
N HIS A 307 68.17 -29.08 6.23
CA HIS A 307 67.96 -28.80 7.65
C HIS A 307 66.55 -29.15 8.11
N PRO A 308 66.05 -30.42 7.92
CA PRO A 308 64.68 -30.80 8.24
C PRO A 308 64.33 -30.68 9.73
N GLU A 309 65.30 -30.87 10.63
CA GLU A 309 65.13 -30.74 12.09
C GLU A 309 64.72 -29.31 12.50
N VAL A 310 65.25 -28.28 11.83
CA VAL A 310 64.89 -26.89 12.05
C VAL A 310 63.51 -26.60 11.44
N ALA A 311 63.29 -27.11 10.23
CA ALA A 311 62.02 -26.95 9.52
C ALA A 311 60.85 -27.57 10.30
N ILE A 312 61.02 -28.75 10.91
CA ILE A 312 60.01 -29.42 11.77
C ILE A 312 59.53 -28.51 12.88
N ASN A 313 60.43 -27.79 13.53
CA ASN A 313 60.06 -26.89 14.63
C ASN A 313 59.21 -25.70 14.12
N ILE A 314 59.53 -25.15 12.93
CA ILE A 314 58.75 -24.10 12.29
C ILE A 314 57.37 -24.65 11.85
N TYR A 315 57.32 -25.82 11.22
CA TYR A 315 56.06 -26.45 10.87
C TYR A 315 55.15 -26.74 12.05
N ARG A 316 55.73 -27.25 13.18
CA ARG A 316 54.96 -27.46 14.42
C ARG A 316 54.38 -26.16 14.98
N LYS A 317 55.11 -25.05 14.85
CA LYS A 317 54.60 -23.73 15.22
C LYS A 317 53.50 -23.29 14.23
N VAL A 318 53.77 -23.36 12.94
CA VAL A 318 52.79 -23.03 11.89
C VAL A 318 51.51 -23.85 12.05
N MET A 319 51.61 -25.16 12.31
CA MET A 319 50.43 -26.02 12.53
C MET A 319 49.66 -25.61 13.79
N ARG A 320 50.31 -25.34 14.89
CA ARG A 320 49.63 -24.86 16.12
C ARG A 320 48.93 -23.51 15.91
N ASP A 321 49.63 -22.61 15.29
CA ASP A 321 49.13 -21.27 15.03
C ASP A 321 47.94 -21.34 14.04
N LYS A 322 48.05 -22.17 13.00
CA LYS A 322 47.01 -22.46 12.03
C LYS A 322 45.80 -23.13 12.71
N ASP A 323 46.00 -24.17 13.53
CA ASP A 323 44.92 -24.85 14.26
C ASP A 323 44.18 -23.90 15.22
N SER A 324 44.94 -23.04 15.90
CA SER A 324 44.31 -22.01 16.75
C SER A 324 43.46 -21.04 15.97
N LEU A 325 43.97 -20.60 14.81
CA LEU A 325 43.27 -19.71 13.89
C LEU A 325 42.02 -20.37 13.32
N TYR A 326 42.15 -21.63 12.85
CA TYR A 326 41.00 -22.37 12.28
C TYR A 326 39.94 -22.72 13.31
N ARG A 327 40.32 -23.05 14.58
CA ARG A 327 39.34 -23.25 15.65
C ARG A 327 38.58 -21.96 15.97
N GLY A 328 39.30 -20.85 16.03
CA GLY A 328 38.66 -19.54 16.20
C GLY A 328 37.73 -19.22 15.05
N LEU A 329 38.18 -19.45 13.82
CA LEU A 329 37.41 -19.24 12.61
C LEU A 329 36.17 -20.15 12.55
N SER A 330 36.31 -21.44 12.82
CA SER A 330 35.23 -22.42 12.81
C SER A 330 34.14 -22.08 13.84
N ASN A 331 34.55 -21.69 15.05
CA ASN A 331 33.59 -21.26 16.07
C ASN A 331 32.84 -19.98 15.65
N ALA A 332 33.57 -18.98 15.13
CA ALA A 332 33.00 -17.77 14.65
C ALA A 332 32.05 -18.00 13.44
N GLN A 333 32.43 -18.90 12.52
CA GLN A 333 31.57 -19.31 11.42
C GLN A 333 30.31 -20.02 11.89
N MET A 334 30.40 -20.89 12.91
CA MET A 334 29.24 -21.56 13.48
C MET A 334 28.28 -20.57 14.13
N GLU A 335 28.80 -19.62 14.90
CA GLU A 335 27.98 -18.53 15.47
C GLU A 335 27.32 -17.67 14.39
N GLN A 336 28.05 -17.40 13.30
CA GLN A 336 27.52 -16.64 12.16
C GLN A 336 26.42 -17.41 11.43
N ILE A 337 26.63 -18.67 11.11
CA ILE A 337 25.64 -19.54 10.48
C ILE A 337 24.37 -19.59 11.35
N GLN A 338 24.55 -19.70 12.66
CA GLN A 338 23.44 -19.71 13.61
C GLN A 338 22.72 -18.36 13.65
N SER A 339 23.46 -17.24 13.56
CA SER A 339 22.93 -15.89 13.47
C SER A 339 22.16 -15.67 12.16
N LEU A 340 22.73 -16.08 11.02
CA LEU A 340 22.09 -16.02 9.70
C LEU A 340 20.81 -16.85 9.66
N TYR A 341 20.87 -18.09 10.17
CA TYR A 341 19.67 -18.93 10.28
C TYR A 341 18.56 -18.27 11.11
N ASN A 342 18.92 -17.61 12.22
CA ASN A 342 17.98 -16.89 13.04
C ASN A 342 17.41 -15.65 12.33
N MET A 343 18.25 -14.94 11.55
CA MET A 343 17.81 -13.81 10.71
C MET A 343 16.84 -14.27 9.63
N ASP A 344 17.16 -15.31 8.88
CA ASP A 344 16.29 -15.87 7.84
C ASP A 344 14.95 -16.35 8.42
N LYS A 345 14.99 -16.98 9.61
CA LYS A 345 13.78 -17.36 10.34
C LYS A 345 12.94 -16.16 10.76
N LEU A 346 13.56 -15.05 11.15
CA LEU A 346 12.86 -13.81 11.48
C LEU A 346 12.26 -13.15 10.24
N VAL A 347 12.98 -13.14 9.11
CA VAL A 347 12.48 -12.64 7.81
C VAL A 347 11.27 -13.44 7.37
N LEU A 348 11.36 -14.77 7.33
CA LEU A 348 10.25 -15.68 7.01
C LEU A 348 9.03 -15.46 7.93
N LYS A 349 9.28 -15.28 9.23
CA LYS A 349 8.21 -15.00 10.20
C LYS A 349 7.55 -13.65 9.94
N ARG A 350 8.32 -12.66 9.50
CA ARG A 350 7.84 -11.31 9.15
C ARG A 350 7.01 -11.34 7.88
N GLU A 351 7.44 -12.07 6.85
CA GLU A 351 6.68 -12.29 5.61
C GLU A 351 5.34 -12.99 5.89
N GLN A 352 5.35 -14.08 6.68
CA GLN A 352 4.14 -14.76 7.10
C GLN A 352 3.19 -13.87 7.92
N GLN A 353 3.73 -12.96 8.73
CA GLN A 353 2.90 -11.97 9.45
C GLN A 353 2.32 -10.93 8.50
N GLN A 354 3.07 -10.47 7.51
CA GLN A 354 2.58 -9.54 6.49
C GLN A 354 1.46 -10.17 5.64
N GLU A 355 1.61 -11.42 5.23
CA GLU A 355 0.54 -12.15 4.53
C GLU A 355 -0.74 -12.24 5.38
N LYS A 356 -0.63 -12.60 6.67
CA LYS A 356 -1.78 -12.64 7.58
C LYS A 356 -2.45 -11.28 7.72
N ILE A 357 -1.69 -10.20 7.79
CA ILE A 357 -2.22 -8.83 7.84
C ILE A 357 -2.95 -8.49 6.54
N HIS A 358 -2.39 -8.87 5.38
CA HIS A 358 -3.06 -8.68 4.08
C HIS A 358 -4.41 -9.41 4.00
N TYR A 359 -4.45 -10.69 4.40
CA TYR A 359 -5.71 -11.45 4.47
C TYR A 359 -6.71 -10.83 5.44
N PHE A 360 -6.25 -10.38 6.61
CA PHE A 360 -7.11 -9.69 7.57
C PHE A 360 -7.72 -8.40 6.99
N VAL A 361 -6.91 -7.57 6.32
CA VAL A 361 -7.36 -6.34 5.66
C VAL A 361 -8.40 -6.66 4.57
N LEU A 362 -8.16 -7.69 3.74
CA LEU A 362 -9.12 -8.12 2.71
C LEU A 362 -10.46 -8.57 3.32
N ILE A 363 -10.44 -9.31 4.44
CA ILE A 363 -11.66 -9.71 5.16
C ILE A 363 -12.42 -8.50 5.68
N VAL A 364 -11.73 -7.53 6.29
CA VAL A 364 -12.36 -6.30 6.81
C VAL A 364 -13.01 -5.49 5.67
N ILE A 365 -12.32 -5.36 4.53
CA ILE A 365 -12.86 -4.69 3.33
C ILE A 365 -14.10 -5.45 2.82
N GLY A 366 -14.05 -6.79 2.77
CA GLY A 366 -15.19 -7.62 2.38
C GLY A 366 -16.41 -7.43 3.28
N ILE A 367 -16.22 -7.41 4.60
CA ILE A 367 -17.30 -7.15 5.56
C ILE A 367 -17.87 -5.73 5.38
N ALA A 368 -17.01 -4.74 5.19
CA ALA A 368 -17.44 -3.35 4.96
C ALA A 368 -18.27 -3.21 3.68
N LEU A 369 -17.89 -3.89 2.60
CA LEU A 369 -18.65 -3.93 1.34
C LEU A 369 -20.01 -4.60 1.52
N LEU A 370 -20.08 -5.73 2.24
CA LEU A 370 -21.33 -6.40 2.55
C LEU A 370 -22.26 -5.53 3.39
N ALA A 371 -21.72 -4.83 4.40
CA ALA A 371 -22.48 -3.88 5.20
C ALA A 371 -23.01 -2.70 4.35
N LEU A 372 -22.20 -2.19 3.42
CA LEU A 372 -22.62 -1.15 2.48
C LEU A 372 -23.76 -1.62 1.57
N ILE A 373 -23.66 -2.83 1.01
CA ILE A 373 -24.71 -3.44 0.19
C ILE A 373 -26.00 -3.60 1.00
N ALA A 374 -25.91 -4.13 2.22
CA ALA A 374 -27.07 -4.28 3.12
C ALA A 374 -27.70 -2.93 3.45
N PHE A 375 -26.90 -1.89 3.67
CA PHE A 375 -27.38 -0.53 3.90
C PHE A 375 -28.10 0.05 2.67
N VAL A 376 -27.55 -0.13 1.47
CA VAL A 376 -28.20 0.32 0.21
C VAL A 376 -29.52 -0.41 -0.01
N ILE A 377 -29.56 -1.72 0.23
CA ILE A 377 -30.81 -2.52 0.14
C ILE A 377 -31.83 -2.01 1.15
N HIS A 378 -31.41 -1.79 2.39
CA HIS A 378 -32.29 -1.26 3.44
C HIS A 378 -32.86 0.13 3.05
N MET A 379 -32.01 1.03 2.56
CA MET A 379 -32.43 2.35 2.07
C MET A 379 -33.41 2.25 0.91
N TYR A 380 -33.18 1.32 -0.03
CA TYR A 380 -34.09 1.08 -1.14
C TYR A 380 -35.50 0.65 -0.67
N PHE A 381 -35.56 -0.35 0.22
CA PHE A 381 -36.83 -0.81 0.77
C PHE A 381 -37.54 0.25 1.63
N SER A 382 -36.79 0.99 2.42
CA SER A 382 -37.30 2.10 3.23
C SER A 382 -37.91 3.20 2.36
N ARG A 383 -37.21 3.62 1.29
CA ARG A 383 -37.77 4.58 0.31
C ARG A 383 -39.03 4.08 -0.36
N LYS A 384 -39.05 2.79 -0.75
CA LYS A 384 -40.24 2.21 -1.40
C LYS A 384 -41.43 2.15 -0.43
N ARG A 385 -41.20 1.90 0.84
CA ARG A 385 -42.22 1.93 1.90
C ARG A 385 -42.76 3.35 2.11
N LEU A 386 -41.86 4.31 2.23
CA LEU A 386 -42.21 5.72 2.39
C LEU A 386 -43.10 6.24 1.23
N GLN A 387 -42.74 5.94 -0.03
CA GLN A 387 -43.54 6.29 -1.19
C GLN A 387 -44.94 5.64 -1.20
N LYS A 388 -45.08 4.43 -0.63
CA LYS A 388 -46.39 3.77 -0.50
C LYS A 388 -47.21 4.47 0.57
N ASP A 389 -46.61 4.80 1.70
CA ASP A 389 -47.28 5.49 2.80
C ASP A 389 -47.70 6.91 2.40
N GLU A 390 -46.86 7.65 1.67
CA GLU A 390 -47.20 8.96 1.09
C GLU A 390 -48.42 8.91 0.14
N LYS A 391 -48.50 7.90 -0.71
CA LYS A 391 -49.64 7.70 -1.62
C LYS A 391 -50.92 7.38 -0.86
N GLU A 392 -50.84 6.58 0.20
CA GLU A 392 -51.98 6.24 1.04
C GLU A 392 -52.48 7.47 1.82
N VAL A 393 -51.57 8.27 2.36
CA VAL A 393 -51.89 9.52 3.07
C VAL A 393 -52.54 10.51 2.10
N ALA A 394 -52.00 10.68 0.88
CA ALA A 394 -52.60 11.57 -0.14
C ALA A 394 -54.02 11.12 -0.49
N ARG A 395 -54.25 9.82 -0.69
CA ARG A 395 -55.58 9.27 -0.99
C ARG A 395 -56.57 9.49 0.15
N LEU A 396 -56.13 9.26 1.40
CA LEU A 396 -56.98 9.49 2.56
C LEU A 396 -57.32 10.98 2.74
N SER A 397 -56.36 11.84 2.46
CA SER A 397 -56.56 13.31 2.47
C SER A 397 -57.62 13.73 1.43
N GLU A 398 -57.55 13.20 0.21
CA GLU A 398 -58.52 13.49 -0.87
C GLU A 398 -59.95 13.06 -0.47
N ILE A 399 -60.08 11.84 0.05
CA ILE A 399 -61.38 11.34 0.56
C ILE A 399 -61.93 12.21 1.72
N ALA A 400 -61.06 12.65 2.60
CA ALA A 400 -61.48 13.51 3.72
C ALA A 400 -61.93 14.91 3.24
N GLU A 401 -61.25 15.44 2.21
CA GLU A 401 -61.57 16.72 1.60
C GLU A 401 -62.92 16.70 0.86
N GLU A 402 -63.14 15.63 0.04
CA GLU A 402 -64.44 15.39 -0.61
C GLU A 402 -65.56 15.25 0.41
N ALA A 403 -65.39 14.48 1.48
CA ALA A 403 -66.38 14.30 2.54
C ALA A 403 -66.71 15.66 3.25
N ASN A 404 -65.66 16.48 3.48
CA ASN A 404 -65.85 17.80 4.10
C ASN A 404 -66.56 18.80 3.15
N GLU A 405 -66.31 18.73 1.86
CA GLU A 405 -66.99 19.54 0.84
C GLU A 405 -68.47 19.18 0.77
N VAL A 406 -68.80 17.88 0.72
CA VAL A 406 -70.19 17.37 0.76
C VAL A 406 -70.91 17.86 2.00
N LYS A 407 -70.26 17.75 3.19
CA LYS A 407 -70.82 18.21 4.44
C LYS A 407 -71.05 19.71 4.46
N SER A 408 -70.15 20.50 3.91
CA SER A 408 -70.25 21.96 3.86
C SER A 408 -71.40 22.40 2.92
N ARG A 409 -71.54 21.74 1.76
CA ARG A 409 -72.65 21.98 0.83
C ARG A 409 -74.01 21.59 1.44
N PHE A 410 -74.05 20.48 2.17
CA PHE A 410 -75.26 20.05 2.90
C PHE A 410 -75.69 21.13 3.90
N LEU A 411 -74.77 21.58 4.79
CA LEU A 411 -75.08 22.62 5.79
C LEU A 411 -75.54 23.95 5.16
N ALA A 412 -74.91 24.34 4.05
CA ALA A 412 -75.33 25.54 3.32
C ALA A 412 -76.76 25.45 2.78
N ASN A 413 -77.08 24.29 2.14
CA ASN A 413 -78.43 24.02 1.61
C ASN A 413 -79.48 23.96 2.72
N MET A 414 -79.16 23.32 3.86
CA MET A 414 -80.05 23.26 5.01
C MET A 414 -80.34 24.68 5.54
N SER A 415 -79.30 25.48 5.72
CA SER A 415 -79.45 26.87 6.20
C SER A 415 -80.32 27.72 5.27
N TYR A 416 -80.20 27.49 3.98
CA TYR A 416 -81.03 28.15 2.97
C TYR A 416 -82.52 27.73 3.07
N ASN A 417 -82.73 26.40 3.11
CA ASN A 417 -84.12 25.84 3.17
C ASN A 417 -84.87 26.15 4.49
N ILE A 418 -84.16 26.33 5.58
CA ILE A 418 -84.72 26.77 6.87
C ILE A 418 -85.11 28.27 6.80
N ARG A 419 -84.27 29.07 6.15
CA ARG A 419 -84.48 30.56 6.12
C ARG A 419 -85.77 30.97 5.39
N ILE A 420 -86.13 30.26 4.31
CA ILE A 420 -87.31 30.62 3.49
C ILE A 420 -88.62 30.53 4.31
N PRO A 421 -89.00 29.35 4.86
CA PRO A 421 -90.23 29.24 5.64
C PRO A 421 -90.19 30.11 6.92
N LEU A 422 -88.98 30.25 7.56
CA LEU A 422 -88.87 31.13 8.72
C LEU A 422 -89.15 32.60 8.36
N ASN A 423 -88.61 33.10 7.24
CA ASN A 423 -88.92 34.46 6.80
C ASN A 423 -90.37 34.67 6.45
N ASN A 424 -90.99 33.68 5.87
CA ASN A 424 -92.46 33.73 5.57
C ASN A 424 -93.30 33.79 6.86
N VAL A 425 -92.98 32.91 7.80
CA VAL A 425 -93.62 32.93 9.15
C VAL A 425 -93.48 34.28 9.82
N VAL A 426 -92.25 34.82 9.90
CA VAL A 426 -91.97 36.13 10.51
C VAL A 426 -92.69 37.26 9.71
N GLY A 427 -92.53 37.28 8.39
CA GLY A 427 -93.13 38.35 7.54
C GLY A 427 -94.63 38.41 7.64
N PHE A 428 -95.31 37.26 7.48
CA PHE A 428 -96.80 37.25 7.53
C PHE A 428 -97.28 37.45 9.00
N SER A 429 -96.56 37.02 10.03
CA SER A 429 -96.89 37.31 11.40
C SER A 429 -96.76 38.81 11.70
N GLN A 430 -95.76 39.49 11.14
CA GLN A 430 -95.65 40.97 11.27
C GLN A 430 -96.79 41.69 10.59
N LEU A 431 -97.17 41.26 9.38
CA LEU A 431 -98.31 41.79 8.61
C LEU A 431 -99.60 41.64 9.43
N LEU A 432 -99.87 40.47 10.05
CA LEU A 432 -101.02 40.22 10.87
C LEU A 432 -101.02 41.09 12.18
N SER A 433 -99.84 41.41 12.74
CA SER A 433 -99.69 42.18 13.96
C SER A 433 -99.76 43.71 13.74
N THR A 434 -99.65 44.16 12.46
CA THR A 434 -99.72 45.56 12.10
C THR A 434 -101.15 45.94 11.72
N ASP A 435 -101.66 47.01 12.34
CA ASP A 435 -103.07 47.47 12.08
C ASP A 435 -103.24 48.12 10.72
N MET A 436 -103.16 47.28 9.62
CA MET A 436 -103.23 47.72 8.24
C MET A 436 -104.66 47.64 7.57
N GLY A 437 -105.71 47.51 8.42
CA GLY A 437 -107.06 47.45 7.95
C GLY A 437 -107.36 46.18 7.11
N LEU A 438 -106.68 45.06 7.40
CA LEU A 438 -106.88 43.77 6.72
C LEU A 438 -108.30 43.24 6.92
N ASP A 439 -108.90 42.74 5.89
CA ASP A 439 -110.19 42.07 6.00
C ASP A 439 -110.07 40.65 6.60
N ASP A 440 -111.21 40.11 7.06
CA ASP A 440 -111.20 38.77 7.72
C ASP A 440 -110.69 37.62 6.79
N LYS A 441 -110.79 37.78 5.50
CA LYS A 441 -110.32 36.83 4.52
C LYS A 441 -108.80 36.90 4.37
N GLU A 442 -108.24 38.09 4.28
CA GLU A 442 -106.77 38.30 4.26
C GLU A 442 -106.08 37.78 5.55
N LYS A 443 -106.70 38.02 6.71
CA LYS A 443 -106.20 37.45 7.98
C LYS A 443 -106.20 35.95 8.02
N LEU A 444 -107.22 35.35 7.43
CA LEU A 444 -107.26 33.87 7.34
C LEU A 444 -106.18 33.33 6.40
N GLU A 445 -106.00 33.92 5.23
CA GLU A 445 -104.99 33.52 4.26
C GLU A 445 -103.60 33.65 4.80
N TYR A 446 -103.26 34.73 5.53
CA TYR A 446 -101.94 34.92 6.18
C TYR A 446 -101.75 33.92 7.28
N SER A 447 -102.80 33.57 8.03
CA SER A 447 -102.69 32.53 9.09
C SER A 447 -102.45 31.16 8.49
N GLU A 448 -103.06 30.82 7.36
CA GLU A 448 -102.83 29.55 6.65
C GLU A 448 -101.43 29.49 6.10
N ILE A 449 -100.88 30.60 5.55
CA ILE A 449 -99.47 30.63 5.10
C ILE A 449 -98.50 30.42 6.27
N ILE A 450 -98.77 31.06 7.39
CA ILE A 450 -97.94 30.88 8.59
C ILE A 450 -98.01 29.44 9.08
N GLN A 451 -99.18 28.86 9.12
CA GLN A 451 -99.37 27.48 9.57
C GLN A 451 -98.69 26.49 8.65
N ALA A 452 -98.77 26.64 7.33
CA ALA A 452 -98.13 25.80 6.33
C ALA A 452 -96.58 25.91 6.45
N ASN A 453 -96.04 27.11 6.48
CA ASN A 453 -94.60 27.30 6.56
C ASN A 453 -94.02 26.83 7.98
N SER A 454 -94.77 26.97 9.04
CA SER A 454 -94.41 26.42 10.36
C SER A 454 -94.35 24.92 10.33
N THR A 455 -95.31 24.28 9.69
CA THR A 455 -95.32 22.83 9.52
C THR A 455 -94.11 22.34 8.68
N ASP A 456 -93.84 23.02 7.58
CA ASP A 456 -92.65 22.72 6.72
C ASP A 456 -91.35 22.90 7.52
N LEU A 457 -91.24 23.94 8.36
CA LEU A 457 -90.05 24.16 9.19
C LEU A 457 -89.85 23.06 10.22
N ILE A 458 -90.93 22.64 10.87
CA ILE A 458 -90.86 21.52 11.86
C ILE A 458 -90.44 20.23 11.12
N GLN A 459 -90.97 19.97 9.95
CA GLN A 459 -90.61 18.80 9.15
C GLN A 459 -89.11 18.84 8.79
N LEU A 460 -88.61 19.97 8.29
CA LEU A 460 -87.17 20.15 7.99
C LEU A 460 -86.27 19.91 9.21
N VAL A 461 -86.63 20.44 10.34
CA VAL A 461 -85.86 20.21 11.61
C VAL A 461 -85.86 18.74 11.97
N ASN A 462 -86.98 18.06 11.86
CA ASN A 462 -87.08 16.65 12.14
C ASN A 462 -86.25 15.80 11.16
N ASP A 463 -86.25 16.14 9.86
CA ASP A 463 -85.42 15.47 8.84
C ASP A 463 -83.93 15.62 9.13
N VAL A 464 -83.46 16.83 9.55
CA VAL A 464 -82.05 17.03 9.98
C VAL A 464 -81.70 16.24 11.25
N LEU A 465 -82.58 16.22 12.22
CA LEU A 465 -82.38 15.42 13.44
C LEU A 465 -82.37 13.90 13.13
N ASP A 466 -83.22 13.43 12.27
CA ASP A 466 -83.22 12.03 11.85
C ASP A 466 -81.97 11.66 11.06
N LEU A 467 -81.47 12.54 10.17
CA LEU A 467 -80.17 12.33 9.47
C LEU A 467 -79.02 12.29 10.45
N SER A 468 -78.98 13.25 11.40
CA SER A 468 -77.92 13.28 12.46
C SER A 468 -77.91 12.02 13.33
N ARG A 469 -79.09 11.49 13.65
CA ARG A 469 -79.19 10.22 14.41
C ARG A 469 -78.77 9.02 13.58
N LEU A 470 -79.00 9.07 12.28
CA LEU A 470 -78.64 8.00 11.33
C LEU A 470 -77.12 7.97 11.15
N GLU A 471 -76.47 9.14 10.89
CA GLU A 471 -75.04 9.29 10.81
C GLU A 471 -74.30 8.86 12.09
N ALA A 472 -74.84 9.25 13.24
CA ALA A 472 -74.31 8.84 14.57
C ALA A 472 -74.59 7.33 14.91
N LYS A 473 -75.29 6.61 14.04
CA LYS A 473 -75.80 5.23 14.32
C LYS A 473 -76.62 5.16 15.61
N MET A 474 -77.32 6.22 15.96
CA MET A 474 -78.12 6.34 17.20
C MET A 474 -79.65 6.28 16.90
N MET A 475 -80.02 6.04 15.64
CA MET A 475 -81.42 5.92 15.28
C MET A 475 -82.03 4.65 15.87
N LYS A 476 -83.12 4.80 16.57
CA LYS A 476 -83.86 3.69 17.18
C LYS A 476 -85.05 3.36 16.30
N PHE A 477 -85.12 2.11 15.87
CA PHE A 477 -86.23 1.59 15.05
C PHE A 477 -87.18 0.80 15.97
N GLN A 478 -88.47 1.00 15.75
CA GLN A 478 -89.52 0.25 16.42
C GLN A 478 -89.95 -0.92 15.55
N ILE A 479 -89.18 -1.95 15.61
CA ILE A 479 -89.40 -3.11 14.78
C ILE A 479 -90.60 -3.92 15.28
N GLN A 480 -91.66 -4.10 14.48
CA GLN A 480 -92.85 -4.83 14.74
C GLN A 480 -93.26 -5.70 13.55
N ASP A 481 -94.11 -6.71 13.79
CA ASP A 481 -94.61 -7.52 12.72
C ASP A 481 -95.78 -6.77 12.03
N CYS A 482 -95.61 -6.47 10.74
CA CYS A 482 -96.53 -5.66 9.94
C CYS A 482 -96.95 -6.45 8.70
N GLU A 483 -98.14 -6.28 8.32
CA GLU A 483 -98.64 -6.82 7.04
C GLU A 483 -98.36 -5.79 5.91
N ILE A 484 -97.50 -6.18 5.01
CA ILE A 484 -96.96 -5.25 4.01
C ILE A 484 -98.06 -4.71 3.07
N ARG A 485 -99.06 -5.47 2.72
CA ARG A 485 -100.17 -5.08 1.87
C ARG A 485 -100.98 -3.92 2.50
N GLU A 486 -101.30 -4.05 3.81
CA GLU A 486 -101.99 -2.98 4.50
C GLU A 486 -101.21 -1.71 4.48
N ILE A 487 -99.87 -1.76 4.81
CA ILE A 487 -98.98 -0.65 4.83
C ILE A 487 -98.86 0.03 3.44
N CYS A 488 -98.74 -0.77 2.36
CA CYS A 488 -98.72 -0.26 1.02
C CYS A 488 -100.04 0.40 0.58
N ASN A 489 -101.17 -0.15 0.95
CA ASN A 489 -102.49 0.49 0.69
C ASN A 489 -102.64 1.81 1.45
N ASP A 490 -102.23 1.86 2.73
CA ASP A 490 -102.13 3.11 3.49
C ASP A 490 -101.24 4.15 2.85
N LEU A 491 -100.07 3.74 2.35
CA LEU A 491 -99.12 4.57 1.63
C LEU A 491 -99.71 5.14 0.37
N ILE A 492 -100.41 4.35 -0.42
CA ILE A 492 -101.10 4.80 -1.65
C ILE A 492 -102.17 5.81 -1.25
N TYR A 493 -102.96 5.53 -0.26
CA TYR A 493 -103.98 6.44 0.23
C TYR A 493 -103.35 7.77 0.70
N MET A 494 -102.29 7.74 1.49
CA MET A 494 -101.57 8.94 1.90
C MET A 494 -100.98 9.70 0.68
N ALA A 495 -100.34 9.03 -0.25
CA ALA A 495 -99.72 9.62 -1.38
C ALA A 495 -100.79 10.33 -2.31
N ARG A 496 -101.96 9.72 -2.48
CA ARG A 496 -103.07 10.33 -3.22
C ARG A 496 -103.63 11.56 -2.50
N ARG A 497 -103.77 11.49 -1.19
CA ARG A 497 -104.27 12.60 -0.39
C ARG A 497 -103.28 13.77 -0.34
N ASP A 498 -102.03 13.51 -0.09
CA ASP A 498 -101.02 14.54 0.13
C ASP A 498 -100.61 15.17 -1.24
N SER A 499 -100.84 14.50 -2.35
CA SER A 499 -100.61 15.04 -3.68
C SER A 499 -101.84 15.76 -4.27
N ASN A 500 -102.91 15.97 -3.51
CA ASN A 500 -104.20 16.55 -4.02
C ASN A 500 -104.73 15.81 -5.21
N GLY A 501 -104.50 14.51 -5.41
CA GLY A 501 -104.92 13.69 -6.46
C GLY A 501 -104.11 13.74 -7.78
N HIS A 502 -102.93 14.39 -7.70
CA HIS A 502 -102.03 14.48 -8.87
C HIS A 502 -101.19 13.22 -9.08
N ILE A 503 -101.08 12.31 -8.06
CA ILE A 503 -100.34 11.05 -8.17
C ILE A 503 -101.35 9.89 -8.38
N HIS A 504 -101.22 9.19 -9.47
CA HIS A 504 -101.87 7.91 -9.71
C HIS A 504 -100.94 6.81 -9.28
N ALA A 505 -101.22 6.24 -8.09
CA ALA A 505 -100.48 5.13 -7.58
C ALA A 505 -101.40 3.91 -7.45
N GLU A 506 -100.92 2.76 -7.89
CA GLU A 506 -101.63 1.48 -7.80
C GLU A 506 -100.68 0.44 -7.18
N LEU A 507 -101.26 -0.48 -6.43
CA LEU A 507 -100.54 -1.59 -5.90
C LEU A 507 -100.75 -2.86 -6.73
N GLU A 508 -99.72 -3.31 -7.39
CA GLU A 508 -99.69 -4.55 -8.08
C GLU A 508 -98.86 -5.52 -7.22
N SER A 509 -99.44 -6.63 -6.81
CA SER A 509 -98.78 -7.60 -5.90
C SER A 509 -99.29 -8.99 -6.14
N ASP A 510 -98.40 -9.92 -6.33
CA ASP A 510 -98.61 -11.37 -6.43
C ASP A 510 -98.83 -12.06 -5.08
N VAL A 511 -98.65 -11.31 -4.00
CA VAL A 511 -98.70 -11.86 -2.60
C VAL A 511 -99.94 -11.37 -1.91
N GLU A 512 -100.77 -12.28 -1.45
CA GLU A 512 -102.00 -11.89 -0.77
C GLU A 512 -101.82 -11.52 0.69
N HIS A 513 -100.94 -12.23 1.44
CA HIS A 513 -100.60 -11.95 2.84
C HIS A 513 -99.12 -12.18 3.10
N GLN A 514 -98.36 -11.11 3.51
CA GLN A 514 -96.97 -11.22 3.89
C GLN A 514 -96.70 -10.37 5.12
N MET A 515 -96.28 -11.01 6.17
CA MET A 515 -95.83 -10.36 7.40
C MET A 515 -94.33 -10.05 7.30
N LEU A 516 -93.93 -8.81 7.53
CA LEU A 516 -92.56 -8.39 7.55
C LEU A 516 -92.24 -7.72 8.92
N ARG A 517 -91.07 -8.00 9.41
CA ARG A 517 -90.54 -7.34 10.63
C ARG A 517 -89.85 -6.04 10.29
N MET A 518 -90.56 -4.93 10.47
CA MET A 518 -90.04 -3.62 10.18
C MET A 518 -90.64 -2.54 11.08
N ASP A 519 -90.03 -1.30 10.97
CA ASP A 519 -90.64 -0.11 11.52
C ASP A 519 -91.57 0.48 10.45
N ALA A 520 -92.87 0.25 10.59
CA ALA A 520 -93.88 0.68 9.60
C ALA A 520 -93.89 2.19 9.39
N ASN A 521 -93.63 2.99 10.48
CA ASN A 521 -93.65 4.43 10.39
C ASN A 521 -92.42 4.93 9.58
N ARG A 522 -91.23 4.38 9.83
CA ARG A 522 -90.04 4.76 9.08
C ARG A 522 -90.07 4.23 7.64
N PHE A 523 -90.64 3.07 7.41
CA PHE A 523 -90.87 2.57 6.08
C PHE A 523 -91.85 3.51 5.30
N ASN A 524 -92.98 3.84 5.90
CA ASN A 524 -93.91 4.78 5.32
C ASN A 524 -93.29 6.11 5.02
N GLN A 525 -92.49 6.69 5.94
CA GLN A 525 -91.78 7.95 5.75
C GLN A 525 -90.82 7.87 4.55
N ALA A 526 -90.04 6.79 4.46
CA ALA A 526 -89.08 6.61 3.36
C ALA A 526 -89.77 6.46 1.99
N VAL A 527 -90.79 5.57 1.92
CA VAL A 527 -91.52 5.33 0.67
C VAL A 527 -92.36 6.54 0.26
N LEU A 528 -93.05 7.16 1.17
CA LEU A 528 -93.86 8.37 0.91
C LEU A 528 -92.97 9.52 0.40
N SER A 529 -91.77 9.70 0.99
CA SER A 529 -90.79 10.70 0.55
C SER A 529 -90.35 10.46 -0.90
N MET A 530 -90.21 9.18 -1.31
CA MET A 530 -89.87 8.83 -2.70
C MET A 530 -91.03 9.04 -3.68
N LEU A 531 -92.23 8.75 -3.22
CA LEU A 531 -93.47 8.92 -4.06
C LEU A 531 -93.88 10.37 -4.27
N ILE A 532 -93.69 11.19 -3.25
CA ILE A 532 -94.12 12.60 -3.28
C ILE A 532 -92.96 13.55 -3.68
N TYR A 533 -91.71 13.04 -3.84
CA TYR A 533 -90.56 13.87 -4.19
C TYR A 533 -90.88 14.58 -5.56
N PRO A 534 -90.80 15.91 -5.57
CA PRO A 534 -91.08 16.61 -6.81
C PRO A 534 -90.02 16.22 -7.82
N VAL A 535 -90.42 15.54 -8.85
CA VAL A 535 -89.63 15.33 -10.07
C VAL A 535 -89.45 16.73 -10.68
N PRO A 536 -88.23 17.23 -10.89
CA PRO A 536 -88.03 18.46 -11.61
C PRO A 536 -88.80 18.36 -12.94
N ASN A 537 -89.49 19.44 -13.33
CA ASN A 537 -90.29 19.53 -14.53
C ASN A 537 -89.48 19.11 -15.77
N ASP A 538 -89.44 17.83 -16.04
CA ASP A 538 -89.08 17.23 -17.31
C ASP A 538 -90.32 16.48 -17.73
N THR A 539 -91.05 17.12 -18.58
CA THR A 539 -92.18 16.56 -19.31
C THR A 539 -91.70 15.34 -20.05
N ASP A 540 -91.96 14.18 -19.61
CA ASP A 540 -92.00 12.88 -20.26
C ASP A 540 -91.41 11.76 -19.34
N ARG A 541 -92.18 11.42 -18.30
CA ARG A 541 -92.08 10.08 -17.74
C ARG A 541 -93.48 9.59 -17.35
N GLU A 542 -94.03 8.74 -18.23
CA GLU A 542 -95.12 7.85 -17.86
C GLU A 542 -94.78 6.97 -16.68
#